data_1c30792eb5c261d31aed316baf187e55
#
_entry.id   1c30792eb5c261d31aed316baf187e55
#
_cell.length_a   1.000
_cell.length_b   1.000
_cell.length_c   1.000
_cell.angle_alpha   90.00
_cell.angle_beta   90.00
_cell.angle_gamma   90.00
#
_symmetry.space_group_name_H-M   'P 1'
#
loop_
_entity.id
_entity.type
_entity.pdbx_description
1 polymer ?
#
loop_
_entity_poly.entity_id
_entity_poly.type
_entity_poly.pdbx_seq_one_letter_code
_entity_poly.pdbx_strand_id
1 'polypeptide(L)'
;LGLGFRPQLDIEKNLILIDKSAPRNRLDPYVKSLNEYLRIYYWKQDNNNGFNQTKKFKISNPGDCILQNQYGFSNGKPCILVKMNKIVSFIPKPGYLLEDEHAFKSAGCRSNSNAINIHCYGEYPTDADNIKNITYVSENGHDNNCGSLETKWFPYEGKKEREDVYQAPYIWVQFNEVKPNVLINVMCRIFGENINFDRKASRALTRFQIYIKDIPKRIPSSKIGEI
;
A
#
# COMPACT_ATOMS: atom_id res chain seq x y z
N LEU A 1 -15.59 -9.25 1.17
CA LEU A 1 -14.50 -8.69 0.37
C LEU A 1 -13.85 -7.54 1.12
N GLY A 2 -12.52 -7.51 1.20
CA GLY A 2 -11.77 -6.45 1.86
C GLY A 2 -10.39 -6.27 1.24
N LEU A 3 -9.75 -5.16 1.57
CA LEU A 3 -8.34 -4.92 1.29
C LEU A 3 -7.51 -5.22 2.55
N GLY A 4 -6.25 -5.52 2.35
CA GLY A 4 -5.23 -5.57 3.38
C GLY A 4 -4.07 -4.66 3.02
N PHE A 5 -3.36 -4.17 4.02
CA PHE A 5 -2.17 -3.34 3.82
C PHE A 5 -0.94 -3.92 4.53
N ARG A 6 0.23 -3.51 4.11
CA ARG A 6 1.52 -3.75 4.77
C ARG A 6 2.37 -2.47 4.67
N PRO A 7 3.26 -2.18 5.65
CA PRO A 7 3.59 -3.04 6.79
C PRO A 7 2.57 -2.98 7.93
N GLN A 8 2.44 -4.06 8.67
CA GLN A 8 1.78 -4.15 9.96
C GLN A 8 2.74 -4.85 10.92
N LEU A 9 3.08 -4.22 12.04
CA LEU A 9 3.92 -4.81 13.07
C LEU A 9 3.14 -5.80 13.94
N ASP A 10 1.85 -5.57 14.05
CA ASP A 10 0.89 -6.37 14.79
C ASP A 10 -0.44 -6.35 14.02
N ILE A 11 -1.17 -7.46 14.00
CA ILE A 11 -2.42 -7.60 13.25
C ILE A 11 -3.51 -6.64 13.73
N GLU A 12 -3.44 -6.23 15.00
CA GLU A 12 -4.41 -5.29 15.60
C GLU A 12 -3.99 -3.83 15.47
N LYS A 13 -2.76 -3.55 15.02
CA LYS A 13 -2.22 -2.20 14.94
C LYS A 13 -2.26 -1.67 13.51
N ASN A 14 -3.05 -0.63 13.33
CA ASN A 14 -3.19 0.05 12.05
C ASN A 14 -2.38 1.36 11.97
N LEU A 15 -1.67 1.74 13.04
CA LEU A 15 -0.83 2.93 13.06
C LEU A 15 0.56 2.63 12.46
N ILE A 16 0.94 3.46 11.51
CA ILE A 16 2.29 3.53 10.94
C ILE A 16 2.97 4.79 11.51
N LEU A 17 3.90 4.57 12.44
CA LEU A 17 4.64 5.63 13.11
C LEU A 17 6.04 5.74 12.52
N ILE A 18 6.36 6.88 11.92
CA ILE A 18 7.66 7.17 11.33
C ILE A 18 8.35 8.25 12.17
N ASP A 19 9.51 7.96 12.73
CA ASP A 19 10.31 8.93 13.47
C ASP A 19 11.52 9.38 12.63
N LYS A 20 11.43 10.56 12.03
CA LYS A 20 12.51 11.16 11.22
C LYS A 20 13.74 11.55 12.04
N SER A 21 13.60 11.65 13.36
CA SER A 21 14.71 11.94 14.28
C SER A 21 15.50 10.70 14.70
N ALA A 22 14.98 9.50 14.40
CA ALA A 22 15.64 8.24 14.74
C ALA A 22 16.99 8.08 14.01
N PRO A 23 17.99 7.44 14.63
CA PRO A 23 19.26 7.18 13.99
C PRO A 23 19.08 6.34 12.72
N ARG A 24 19.67 6.77 11.61
CA ARG A 24 19.56 6.09 10.30
C ARG A 24 20.31 4.75 10.22
N ASN A 25 21.12 4.42 11.20
CA ASN A 25 21.87 3.16 11.28
C ASN A 25 21.03 1.98 11.75
N ARG A 26 19.80 2.21 12.22
CA ARG A 26 18.89 1.17 12.66
C ARG A 26 17.82 0.96 11.58
N LEU A 27 17.67 -0.28 11.13
CA LEU A 27 16.62 -0.64 10.21
C LEU A 27 15.25 -0.42 10.87
N ASP A 28 14.42 0.39 10.23
CA ASP A 28 13.07 0.68 10.70
C ASP A 28 12.25 -0.62 10.81
N PRO A 29 11.51 -0.86 11.91
CA PRO A 29 10.72 -2.08 12.09
C PRO A 29 9.72 -2.32 10.95
N TYR A 30 9.16 -1.27 10.38
CA TYR A 30 8.23 -1.39 9.24
C TYR A 30 8.94 -1.83 7.97
N VAL A 31 10.16 -1.34 7.72
CA VAL A 31 11.02 -1.78 6.61
C VAL A 31 11.35 -3.26 6.76
N LYS A 32 11.70 -3.69 7.96
CA LYS A 32 11.95 -5.11 8.26
C LYS A 32 10.71 -5.96 7.99
N SER A 33 9.56 -5.54 8.49
CA SER A 33 8.27 -6.25 8.29
C SER A 33 7.90 -6.36 6.80
N LEU A 34 8.08 -5.28 6.02
CA LEU A 34 7.87 -5.31 4.57
C LEU A 34 8.83 -6.28 3.87
N ASN A 35 10.11 -6.22 4.21
CA ASN A 35 11.10 -7.09 3.61
C ASN A 35 10.83 -8.57 3.90
N GLU A 36 10.46 -8.91 5.13
CA GLU A 36 10.07 -10.26 5.51
C GLU A 36 8.81 -10.72 4.74
N TYR A 37 7.80 -9.84 4.62
CA TYR A 37 6.59 -10.13 3.86
C TYR A 37 6.90 -10.39 2.38
N LEU A 38 7.75 -9.57 1.77
CA LEU A 38 8.12 -9.67 0.37
C LEU A 38 9.05 -10.85 0.06
N ARG A 39 9.76 -11.40 1.06
CA ARG A 39 10.57 -12.63 0.86
C ARG A 39 9.77 -13.74 0.22
N ILE A 40 8.50 -13.88 0.55
CA ILE A 40 7.61 -14.90 -0.03
C ILE A 40 7.53 -14.75 -1.57
N TYR A 41 7.57 -13.50 -2.06
CA TYR A 41 7.53 -13.22 -3.50
C TYR A 41 8.87 -13.47 -4.20
N TYR A 42 9.99 -13.26 -3.51
CA TYR A 42 11.34 -13.41 -4.08
C TYR A 42 11.89 -14.83 -3.93
N TRP A 43 11.73 -15.46 -2.78
CA TRP A 43 12.35 -16.76 -2.48
C TRP A 43 11.83 -17.89 -3.36
N LYS A 44 10.58 -17.81 -3.80
CA LYS A 44 10.00 -18.78 -4.74
C LYS A 44 10.50 -18.60 -6.19
N GLN A 45 11.29 -17.59 -6.47
CA GLN A 45 11.87 -17.40 -7.81
C GLN A 45 13.05 -18.34 -8.09
N ASP A 46 13.82 -18.73 -7.08
CA ASP A 46 15.11 -19.41 -7.27
C ASP A 46 15.01 -20.96 -7.23
N ASN A 47 13.94 -21.54 -6.72
CA ASN A 47 13.87 -22.98 -6.43
C ASN A 47 13.02 -23.81 -7.41
N ASN A 48 12.55 -23.28 -8.53
CA ASN A 48 11.80 -24.05 -9.51
C ASN A 48 12.68 -24.59 -10.65
N ASN A 49 13.44 -25.63 -10.35
CA ASN A 49 13.92 -26.55 -11.37
C ASN A 49 12.77 -27.47 -11.83
N GLY A 50 12.06 -27.06 -12.88
CA GLY A 50 11.49 -28.01 -13.81
C GLY A 50 9.99 -28.36 -13.78
N PHE A 51 9.10 -27.71 -13.00
CA PHE A 51 7.67 -27.99 -13.14
C PHE A 51 6.82 -26.71 -13.16
N ASN A 52 6.06 -26.54 -14.26
CA ASN A 52 5.04 -25.52 -14.55
C ASN A 52 5.38 -24.09 -14.07
N GLN A 53 5.78 -23.24 -15.00
CA GLN A 53 5.89 -21.79 -14.82
C GLN A 53 4.51 -21.20 -14.50
N THR A 54 4.09 -21.28 -13.24
CA THR A 54 2.99 -20.44 -12.75
C THR A 54 3.46 -19.00 -12.87
N LYS A 55 2.68 -18.16 -13.54
CA LYS A 55 2.95 -16.73 -13.68
C LYS A 55 3.16 -16.12 -12.29
N LYS A 56 4.39 -15.63 -12.05
CA LYS A 56 4.75 -15.00 -10.78
C LYS A 56 4.40 -13.52 -10.85
N PHE A 57 3.65 -13.03 -9.86
CA PHE A 57 3.36 -11.60 -9.76
C PHE A 57 4.64 -10.83 -9.46
N LYS A 58 4.89 -9.78 -10.24
CA LYS A 58 6.04 -8.89 -10.05
C LYS A 58 5.71 -7.49 -10.56
N ILE A 59 6.06 -6.48 -9.78
CA ILE A 59 6.13 -5.10 -10.23
C ILE A 59 7.54 -4.84 -10.75
N SER A 60 7.69 -4.63 -12.05
CA SER A 60 9.00 -4.52 -12.70
C SER A 60 9.71 -3.21 -12.39
N ASN A 61 8.96 -2.14 -12.22
CA ASN A 61 9.49 -0.81 -11.87
C ASN A 61 8.80 -0.27 -10.61
N PRO A 62 9.25 -0.66 -9.42
CA PRO A 62 8.64 -0.24 -8.16
C PRO A 62 9.02 1.20 -7.73
N GLY A 63 9.84 1.92 -8.50
CA GLY A 63 10.30 3.27 -8.16
C GLY A 63 11.05 3.29 -6.82
N ASP A 64 10.67 4.21 -5.94
CA ASP A 64 11.27 4.32 -4.60
C ASP A 64 10.84 3.22 -3.63
N CYS A 65 9.84 2.39 -3.99
CA CYS A 65 9.30 1.35 -3.13
C CYS A 65 10.16 0.08 -3.12
N ILE A 66 11.45 0.24 -2.90
CA ILE A 66 12.47 -0.83 -2.84
C ILE A 66 13.23 -0.80 -1.51
N LEU A 67 13.84 -1.93 -1.16
CA LEU A 67 14.60 -2.07 0.09
C LEU A 67 15.78 -1.07 0.18
N GLN A 68 16.48 -0.81 -0.93
CA GLN A 68 17.60 0.12 -0.99
C GLN A 68 17.23 1.53 -0.55
N ASN A 69 15.99 1.94 -0.84
CA ASN A 69 15.41 3.21 -0.42
C ASN A 69 14.60 3.08 0.88
N GLN A 70 14.73 1.94 1.60
CA GLN A 70 13.95 1.63 2.79
C GLN A 70 12.43 1.85 2.57
N TYR A 71 11.94 1.52 1.37
CA TYR A 71 10.55 1.73 0.96
C TYR A 71 10.03 3.15 1.24
N GLY A 72 10.91 4.15 1.14
CA GLY A 72 10.60 5.56 1.38
C GLY A 72 10.46 5.98 2.85
N PHE A 73 10.52 5.05 3.81
CA PHE A 73 10.32 5.33 5.24
C PHE A 73 11.36 6.30 5.80
N SER A 74 12.63 6.14 5.44
CA SER A 74 13.72 7.01 5.88
C SER A 74 13.55 8.48 5.48
N ASN A 75 12.81 8.73 4.41
CA ASN A 75 12.58 10.06 3.85
C ASN A 75 11.22 10.64 4.25
N GLY A 76 10.43 9.92 5.07
CA GLY A 76 9.06 10.33 5.41
C GLY A 76 8.09 10.27 4.22
N LYS A 77 8.40 9.43 3.22
CA LYS A 77 7.58 9.17 2.02
C LYS A 77 7.24 7.68 1.93
N PRO A 78 6.51 7.13 2.90
CA PRO A 78 6.34 5.70 3.03
C PRO A 78 5.60 5.09 1.85
N CYS A 79 6.09 3.95 1.40
CA CYS A 79 5.38 3.06 0.48
C CYS A 79 4.56 2.06 1.29
N ILE A 80 3.27 2.05 1.08
CA ILE A 80 2.35 1.11 1.70
C ILE A 80 1.90 0.12 0.63
N LEU A 81 2.12 -1.16 0.88
CA LEU A 81 1.62 -2.22 0.03
C LEU A 81 0.13 -2.41 0.31
N VAL A 82 -0.71 -2.35 -0.73
CA VAL A 82 -2.15 -2.62 -0.63
C VAL A 82 -2.51 -3.76 -1.55
N LYS A 83 -3.27 -4.71 -1.03
CA LYS A 83 -3.69 -5.90 -1.76
C LYS A 83 -5.12 -6.29 -1.44
N MET A 84 -5.76 -7.03 -2.33
CA MET A 84 -7.05 -7.66 -2.04
C MET A 84 -6.85 -8.88 -1.14
N ASN A 85 -7.75 -9.08 -0.18
CA ASN A 85 -7.75 -10.28 0.65
C ASN A 85 -8.07 -11.50 -0.22
N LYS A 86 -7.49 -12.65 0.14
CA LYS A 86 -7.74 -13.91 -0.56
C LYS A 86 -9.19 -14.34 -0.36
N ILE A 87 -9.93 -14.47 -1.44
CA ILE A 87 -11.29 -15.01 -1.46
C ILE A 87 -11.32 -16.12 -2.49
N VAL A 88 -11.71 -17.30 -2.03
CA VAL A 88 -11.76 -18.49 -2.88
C VAL A 88 -12.75 -18.29 -4.03
N SER A 89 -12.29 -18.60 -5.24
CA SER A 89 -13.08 -18.55 -6.49
C SER A 89 -13.64 -17.17 -6.87
N PHE A 90 -13.23 -16.10 -6.18
CA PHE A 90 -13.71 -14.77 -6.53
C PHE A 90 -12.86 -14.17 -7.67
N ILE A 91 -13.56 -13.79 -8.75
CA ILE A 91 -12.97 -13.09 -9.89
C ILE A 91 -13.51 -11.66 -9.88
N PRO A 92 -12.68 -10.66 -9.59
CA PRO A 92 -13.11 -9.27 -9.67
C PRO A 92 -13.36 -8.88 -11.12
N LYS A 93 -14.43 -8.10 -11.36
CA LYS A 93 -14.75 -7.54 -12.69
C LYS A 93 -14.25 -6.11 -12.77
N PRO A 94 -13.55 -5.73 -13.84
CA PRO A 94 -13.14 -4.36 -14.09
C PRO A 94 -14.32 -3.39 -14.08
N GLY A 95 -14.03 -2.09 -13.92
CA GLY A 95 -15.06 -1.06 -13.88
C GLY A 95 -15.46 -0.63 -12.48
N TYR A 96 -16.72 -0.24 -12.33
CA TYR A 96 -17.31 0.24 -11.07
C TYR A 96 -18.83 0.03 -11.09
N LEU A 97 -19.45 -0.02 -9.90
CA LEU A 97 -20.90 0.00 -9.78
C LEU A 97 -21.44 1.39 -10.12
N LEU A 98 -22.65 1.49 -10.68
CA LEU A 98 -23.28 2.78 -11.05
C LEU A 98 -23.34 3.74 -9.85
N GLU A 99 -23.62 3.24 -8.66
CA GLU A 99 -23.64 4.02 -7.42
C GLU A 99 -22.25 4.59 -7.05
N ASP A 100 -21.17 3.99 -7.55
CA ASP A 100 -19.80 4.40 -7.31
C ASP A 100 -19.22 5.30 -8.41
N GLU A 101 -19.98 5.60 -9.46
CA GLU A 101 -19.52 6.36 -10.63
C GLU A 101 -18.93 7.73 -10.24
N HIS A 102 -19.63 8.46 -9.38
CA HIS A 102 -19.19 9.77 -8.92
C HIS A 102 -17.86 9.66 -8.14
N ALA A 103 -17.75 8.69 -7.24
CA ALA A 103 -16.53 8.47 -6.46
C ALA A 103 -15.36 8.04 -7.34
N PHE A 104 -15.61 7.17 -8.34
CA PHE A 104 -14.60 6.72 -9.29
C PHE A 104 -14.05 7.88 -10.14
N LYS A 105 -14.94 8.70 -10.70
CA LYS A 105 -14.56 9.87 -11.50
C LYS A 105 -13.85 10.94 -10.66
N SER A 106 -14.33 11.22 -9.45
CA SER A 106 -13.72 12.18 -8.53
C SER A 106 -12.33 11.75 -8.07
N ALA A 107 -12.10 10.44 -7.95
CA ALA A 107 -10.77 9.88 -7.67
C ALA A 107 -9.81 10.02 -8.85
N GLY A 108 -10.32 10.33 -10.05
CA GLY A 108 -9.53 10.39 -11.27
C GLY A 108 -9.07 9.04 -11.80
N CYS A 109 -9.72 7.95 -11.35
CA CYS A 109 -9.41 6.61 -11.83
C CYS A 109 -9.75 6.45 -13.31
N ARG A 110 -8.96 5.63 -14.00
CA ARG A 110 -9.18 5.30 -15.41
C ARG A 110 -9.71 3.89 -15.53
N SER A 111 -10.79 3.73 -16.29
CA SER A 111 -11.30 2.40 -16.62
C SER A 111 -10.28 1.63 -17.46
N ASN A 112 -10.06 0.39 -17.08
CA ASN A 112 -9.23 -0.57 -17.80
C ASN A 112 -10.02 -1.89 -17.89
N SER A 113 -10.19 -2.43 -19.06
CA SER A 113 -10.95 -3.68 -19.28
C SER A 113 -10.35 -4.92 -18.59
N ASN A 114 -9.08 -4.83 -18.15
CA ASN A 114 -8.34 -5.96 -17.59
C ASN A 114 -7.97 -5.77 -16.11
N ALA A 115 -8.36 -4.66 -15.50
CA ALA A 115 -7.93 -4.34 -14.14
C ALA A 115 -9.03 -3.67 -13.31
N ILE A 116 -9.00 -3.93 -12.01
CA ILE A 116 -9.78 -3.22 -11.00
C ILE A 116 -8.92 -2.11 -10.40
N ASN A 117 -9.55 -1.06 -9.87
CA ASN A 117 -8.87 0.12 -9.38
C ASN A 117 -8.90 0.21 -7.85
N ILE A 118 -7.81 0.71 -7.27
CA ILE A 118 -7.69 1.03 -5.85
C ILE A 118 -7.33 2.50 -5.71
N HIS A 119 -8.07 3.21 -4.86
CA HIS A 119 -7.83 4.61 -4.53
C HIS A 119 -7.71 4.78 -3.02
N CYS A 120 -6.68 5.53 -2.58
CA CYS A 120 -6.42 5.83 -1.17
C CYS A 120 -6.51 7.35 -0.95
N TYR A 121 -7.09 7.74 0.16
CA TYR A 121 -7.30 9.16 0.49
C TYR A 121 -7.41 9.36 2.00
N GLY A 122 -7.30 10.61 2.46
CA GLY A 122 -7.59 10.97 3.84
C GLY A 122 -9.05 10.69 4.17
N GLU A 123 -9.31 9.91 5.24
CA GLU A 123 -10.67 9.42 5.54
C GLU A 123 -11.66 10.54 5.84
N TYR A 124 -11.18 11.62 6.44
CA TYR A 124 -11.96 12.82 6.76
C TYR A 124 -11.38 14.04 6.02
N PRO A 125 -12.16 15.13 5.87
CA PRO A 125 -11.67 16.33 5.18
C PRO A 125 -10.35 16.86 5.72
N THR A 126 -10.19 16.89 7.05
CA THR A 126 -8.94 17.30 7.71
C THR A 126 -7.78 16.38 7.41
N ASP A 127 -8.01 15.09 7.23
CA ASP A 127 -6.98 14.13 6.83
C ASP A 127 -6.56 14.35 5.37
N ALA A 128 -7.54 14.60 4.48
CA ALA A 128 -7.29 14.87 3.07
C ALA A 128 -6.43 16.13 2.88
N ASP A 129 -6.65 17.19 3.67
CA ASP A 129 -5.85 18.42 3.65
C ASP A 129 -4.37 18.18 4.05
N ASN A 130 -4.10 17.14 4.80
CA ASN A 130 -2.79 16.81 5.33
C ASN A 130 -2.03 15.75 4.50
N ILE A 131 -2.64 15.24 3.43
CA ILE A 131 -2.00 14.36 2.45
C ILE A 131 -2.03 15.04 1.09
N LYS A 132 -0.86 15.19 0.50
CA LYS A 132 -0.73 15.66 -0.89
C LYS A 132 0.12 14.68 -1.67
N ASN A 133 -0.15 14.60 -2.96
CA ASN A 133 0.68 13.85 -3.89
C ASN A 133 0.91 12.38 -3.48
N ILE A 134 -0.03 11.53 -3.84
CA ILE A 134 0.08 10.07 -3.72
C ILE A 134 0.48 9.51 -5.09
N THR A 135 1.47 8.61 -5.10
CA THR A 135 1.83 7.85 -6.30
C THR A 135 1.48 6.39 -6.10
N TYR A 136 0.76 5.82 -7.05
CA TYR A 136 0.44 4.40 -7.12
C TYR A 136 1.41 3.71 -8.08
N VAL A 137 1.96 2.59 -7.65
CA VAL A 137 2.84 1.77 -8.49
C VAL A 137 2.21 0.39 -8.63
N SER A 138 1.82 0.09 -9.84
CA SER A 138 1.16 -1.16 -10.23
C SER A 138 2.04 -1.96 -11.20
N GLU A 139 1.62 -3.17 -11.55
CA GLU A 139 2.28 -3.95 -12.61
C GLU A 139 2.36 -3.16 -13.94
N ASN A 140 1.33 -2.36 -14.21
CA ASN A 140 1.20 -1.58 -15.44
C ASN A 140 1.89 -0.21 -15.41
N GLY A 141 2.61 0.11 -14.34
CA GLY A 141 3.34 1.37 -14.19
C GLY A 141 2.83 2.25 -13.06
N HIS A 142 3.12 3.55 -13.17
CA HIS A 142 2.85 4.56 -12.16
C HIS A 142 1.64 5.40 -12.54
N ASP A 143 0.83 5.75 -11.54
CA ASP A 143 -0.30 6.67 -11.67
C ASP A 143 -0.44 7.50 -10.38
N ASN A 144 -0.95 8.73 -10.48
CA ASN A 144 -1.10 9.62 -9.33
C ASN A 144 -2.52 9.63 -8.76
N ASN A 145 -3.44 8.92 -9.37
CA ASN A 145 -4.84 8.90 -8.99
C ASN A 145 -5.27 7.56 -8.40
N CYS A 146 -4.95 6.45 -9.09
CA CYS A 146 -5.40 5.12 -8.70
C CYS A 146 -4.36 4.06 -9.04
N GLY A 147 -4.22 3.07 -8.17
CA GLY A 147 -3.51 1.84 -8.50
C GLY A 147 -4.42 0.86 -9.22
N SER A 148 -3.85 -0.06 -9.98
CA SER A 148 -4.58 -1.08 -10.72
C SER A 148 -4.10 -2.49 -10.38
N LEU A 149 -5.05 -3.42 -10.21
CA LEU A 149 -4.78 -4.85 -10.07
C LEU A 149 -5.38 -5.60 -11.25
N GLU A 150 -4.55 -6.30 -12.02
CA GLU A 150 -5.03 -7.05 -13.18
C GLU A 150 -5.81 -8.30 -12.78
N THR A 151 -6.93 -8.53 -13.46
CA THR A 151 -7.84 -9.64 -13.17
C THR A 151 -7.25 -11.00 -13.52
N LYS A 152 -6.23 -11.06 -14.38
CA LYS A 152 -5.51 -12.30 -14.72
C LYS A 152 -4.88 -13.03 -13.53
N TRP A 153 -4.70 -12.34 -12.40
CA TRP A 153 -4.15 -12.89 -11.17
C TRP A 153 -5.18 -13.56 -10.28
N PHE A 154 -6.45 -13.50 -10.65
CA PHE A 154 -7.55 -14.11 -9.94
C PHE A 154 -8.15 -15.26 -10.76
N PRO A 155 -8.86 -16.22 -10.11
CA PRO A 155 -9.16 -16.30 -8.69
C PRO A 155 -8.03 -16.92 -7.84
N TYR A 156 -8.15 -16.73 -6.53
CA TYR A 156 -7.46 -17.58 -5.56
C TYR A 156 -8.26 -18.90 -5.41
N GLU A 157 -7.63 -20.04 -5.65
CA GLU A 157 -8.34 -21.33 -5.70
C GLU A 157 -8.45 -22.05 -4.34
N GLY A 158 -7.75 -21.56 -3.30
CA GLY A 158 -7.88 -22.11 -1.93
C GLY A 158 -7.31 -23.51 -1.71
N LYS A 159 -6.66 -24.13 -2.69
CA LYS A 159 -6.07 -25.47 -2.54
C LYS A 159 -4.74 -25.37 -1.83
N LYS A 160 -4.55 -26.17 -0.75
CA LYS A 160 -3.29 -26.20 0.03
C LYS A 160 -2.06 -26.42 -0.83
N GLU A 161 -2.13 -27.30 -1.82
CA GLU A 161 -1.04 -27.57 -2.77
C GLU A 161 -0.68 -26.38 -3.65
N ARG A 162 -1.60 -25.39 -3.79
CA ARG A 162 -1.41 -24.15 -4.55
C ARG A 162 -1.29 -22.90 -3.68
N GLU A 163 -1.57 -22.98 -2.38
CA GLU A 163 -1.37 -21.86 -1.45
C GLU A 163 0.08 -21.39 -1.45
N ASP A 164 1.01 -22.35 -1.54
CA ASP A 164 2.43 -22.06 -1.60
C ASP A 164 2.88 -21.43 -2.93
N VAL A 165 2.05 -21.49 -3.95
CA VAL A 165 2.35 -20.99 -5.30
C VAL A 165 1.62 -19.69 -5.61
N TYR A 166 0.44 -19.44 -5.00
CA TYR A 166 -0.33 -18.24 -5.27
C TYR A 166 0.28 -17.00 -4.60
N GLN A 167 0.66 -16.06 -5.44
CA GLN A 167 1.11 -14.73 -5.02
C GLN A 167 -0.02 -13.73 -5.25
N ALA A 168 -0.64 -13.25 -4.17
CA ALA A 168 -1.70 -12.25 -4.28
C ALA A 168 -1.14 -10.98 -4.91
N PRO A 169 -1.77 -10.44 -5.97
CA PRO A 169 -1.32 -9.20 -6.57
C PRO A 169 -1.47 -8.05 -5.58
N TYR A 170 -0.58 -7.09 -5.67
CA TYR A 170 -0.57 -5.89 -4.83
C TYR A 170 -0.19 -4.65 -5.63
N ILE A 171 -0.45 -3.49 -5.06
CA ILE A 171 0.08 -2.21 -5.52
C ILE A 171 0.91 -1.59 -4.41
N TRP A 172 1.84 -0.73 -4.78
CA TRP A 172 2.42 0.23 -3.86
C TRP A 172 1.63 1.54 -3.89
N VAL A 173 1.42 2.10 -2.73
CA VAL A 173 0.86 3.44 -2.53
C VAL A 173 1.92 4.24 -1.81
N GLN A 174 2.58 5.14 -2.53
CA GLN A 174 3.61 6.01 -1.96
C GLN A 174 3.00 7.34 -1.57
N PHE A 175 3.12 7.69 -0.31
CA PHE A 175 2.68 8.97 0.25
C PHE A 175 3.82 9.98 0.17
N ASN A 176 3.87 10.79 -0.89
CA ASN A 176 5.00 11.68 -1.16
C ASN A 176 5.03 12.91 -0.28
N GLU A 177 3.87 13.41 0.11
CA GLU A 177 3.73 14.59 0.96
C GLU A 177 2.71 14.33 2.04
N VAL A 178 3.19 14.10 3.26
CA VAL A 178 2.39 13.89 4.46
C VAL A 178 2.80 14.94 5.48
N LYS A 179 1.82 15.69 6.01
CA LYS A 179 2.08 16.72 7.02
C LYS A 179 2.64 16.08 8.29
N PRO A 180 3.83 16.48 8.75
CA PRO A 180 4.42 15.91 9.97
C PRO A 180 3.68 16.36 11.22
N ASN A 181 3.84 15.59 12.29
CA ASN A 181 3.31 15.85 13.64
C ASN A 181 1.77 15.94 13.72
N VAL A 182 1.09 15.31 12.75
CA VAL A 182 -0.37 15.17 12.71
C VAL A 182 -0.70 13.70 12.50
N LEU A 183 -1.67 13.18 13.26
CA LEU A 183 -2.23 11.86 13.02
C LEU A 183 -3.21 11.93 11.86
N ILE A 184 -3.01 11.10 10.85
CA ILE A 184 -3.79 11.11 9.62
C ILE A 184 -4.43 9.75 9.43
N ASN A 185 -5.76 9.73 9.27
CA ASN A 185 -6.50 8.53 8.94
C ASN A 185 -6.58 8.38 7.43
N VAL A 186 -6.14 7.23 6.95
CA VAL A 186 -6.16 6.87 5.52
C VAL A 186 -7.16 5.77 5.29
N MET A 187 -7.98 5.92 4.25
CA MET A 187 -8.85 4.88 3.75
C MET A 187 -8.49 4.57 2.30
N CYS A 188 -8.31 3.29 2.00
CA CYS A 188 -8.19 2.80 0.63
C CYS A 188 -9.44 2.02 0.27
N ARG A 189 -10.04 2.29 -0.88
CA ARG A 189 -11.17 1.54 -1.42
C ARG A 189 -10.82 0.92 -2.76
N ILE A 190 -11.54 -0.14 -3.09
CA ILE A 190 -11.43 -0.83 -4.37
C ILE A 190 -12.70 -0.62 -5.19
N PHE A 191 -12.54 -0.46 -6.51
CA PHE A 191 -13.63 -0.35 -7.48
C PHE A 191 -13.65 -1.56 -8.39
N GLY A 192 -14.85 -2.06 -8.69
CA GLY A 192 -15.11 -3.13 -9.64
C GLY A 192 -16.62 -3.32 -9.82
N GLU A 193 -17.05 -3.79 -11.00
CA GLU A 193 -18.49 -3.96 -11.32
C GLU A 193 -19.22 -4.96 -10.41
N ASN A 194 -18.49 -5.88 -9.77
CA ASN A 194 -19.03 -6.86 -8.83
C ASN A 194 -18.51 -6.67 -7.41
N ILE A 195 -18.08 -5.46 -7.07
CA ILE A 195 -17.50 -5.11 -5.77
C ILE A 195 -18.37 -4.05 -5.09
N ASN A 196 -19.12 -4.47 -4.09
CA ASN A 196 -19.96 -3.58 -3.30
C ASN A 196 -19.16 -2.94 -2.17
N PHE A 197 -19.04 -1.62 -2.22
CA PHE A 197 -18.40 -0.82 -1.18
C PHE A 197 -19.37 -0.52 -0.05
N ASP A 198 -18.96 -0.76 1.18
CA ASP A 198 -19.72 -0.38 2.37
C ASP A 198 -18.77 0.11 3.47
N ARG A 199 -18.82 1.42 3.71
CA ARG A 199 -17.99 2.07 4.72
C ARG A 199 -18.32 1.61 6.15
N LYS A 200 -19.60 1.36 6.44
CA LYS A 200 -20.07 0.96 7.77
C LYS A 200 -19.71 -0.49 8.06
N ALA A 201 -19.93 -1.37 7.11
CA ALA A 201 -19.59 -2.78 7.22
C ALA A 201 -18.11 -3.08 6.90
N SER A 202 -17.30 -2.07 6.63
CA SER A 202 -15.88 -2.21 6.27
C SER A 202 -15.64 -3.17 5.09
N ARG A 203 -16.51 -3.10 4.08
CA ARG A 203 -16.38 -3.88 2.85
C ARG A 203 -15.68 -3.12 1.74
N ALA A 204 -14.88 -3.82 0.96
CA ALA A 204 -14.14 -3.30 -0.18
C ALA A 204 -13.19 -2.15 0.17
N LEU A 205 -12.70 -2.14 1.39
CA LEU A 205 -11.78 -1.12 1.88
C LEU A 205 -10.76 -1.68 2.88
N THR A 206 -9.75 -0.87 3.18
CA THR A 206 -8.87 -0.98 4.35
C THR A 206 -8.61 0.40 4.94
N ARG A 207 -8.29 0.44 6.23
CA ARG A 207 -7.96 1.67 6.97
C ARG A 207 -6.65 1.50 7.70
N PHE A 208 -5.86 2.56 7.71
CA PHE A 208 -4.67 2.67 8.54
C PHE A 208 -4.41 4.14 8.87
N GLN A 209 -3.52 4.36 9.82
CA GLN A 209 -3.12 5.69 10.25
C GLN A 209 -1.65 5.92 9.94
N ILE A 210 -1.30 7.15 9.57
CA ILE A 210 0.09 7.58 9.38
C ILE A 210 0.36 8.71 10.37
N TYR A 211 1.48 8.60 11.09
CA TYR A 211 2.02 9.69 11.90
C TYR A 211 3.51 9.81 11.62
N ILE A 212 3.92 10.95 11.08
CA ILE A 212 5.33 11.27 10.85
C ILE A 212 5.80 12.22 11.93
N LYS A 213 6.62 11.71 12.85
CA LYS A 213 7.25 12.52 13.87
C LYS A 213 8.46 13.22 13.28
N ASP A 214 8.42 14.56 13.26
CA ASP A 214 9.51 15.42 12.78
C ASP A 214 9.73 16.55 13.80
N ILE A 215 10.53 16.26 14.84
CA ILE A 215 10.84 17.23 15.87
C ILE A 215 12.23 17.77 15.58
N PRO A 216 12.41 19.09 15.36
CA PRO A 216 13.72 19.69 15.20
C PRO A 216 14.59 19.36 16.40
N LYS A 217 15.80 18.86 16.18
CA LYS A 217 16.77 18.71 17.26
C LYS A 217 16.98 20.11 17.86
N ARG A 218 16.69 20.26 19.14
CA ARG A 218 17.08 21.48 19.86
C ARG A 218 18.59 21.62 19.67
N ILE A 219 19.03 22.69 19.02
CA ILE A 219 20.42 23.08 19.01
C ILE A 219 20.74 23.38 20.49
N PRO A 220 21.70 22.69 21.14
CA PRO A 220 22.10 23.08 22.48
C PRO A 220 22.51 24.55 22.40
N SER A 221 21.93 25.39 23.23
CA SER A 221 22.41 26.77 23.42
C SER A 221 23.83 26.68 23.94
N SER A 222 24.77 26.59 23.01
CA SER A 222 26.18 26.68 23.34
C SER A 222 26.46 28.12 23.76
N LYS A 223 26.74 28.29 25.07
CA LYS A 223 27.56 29.31 25.64
C LYS A 223 27.34 30.72 25.07
N ILE A 224 26.39 31.45 25.67
CA ILE A 224 26.57 32.90 25.76
C ILE A 224 27.79 33.08 26.67
N GLY A 225 28.88 33.53 26.08
CA GLY A 225 30.12 33.70 26.75
C GLY A 225 30.01 34.66 27.94
N GLU A 226 30.62 34.26 29.02
CA GLU A 226 31.11 35.16 30.04
C GLU A 226 32.04 36.19 29.40
N ILE A 227 31.68 37.44 29.53
CA ILE A 227 32.59 38.58 29.50
C ILE A 227 32.61 39.17 30.94
#